data_a3844e9cc70db97fe5cf65252a14e042
#
_entry.id   a3844e9cc70db97fe5cf65252a14e042
#
_cell.length_a   1.000
_cell.length_b   1.000
_cell.length_c   1.000
_cell.angle_alpha   90.00
_cell.angle_beta   90.00
_cell.angle_gamma   90.00
#
_symmetry.space_group_name_H-M   'P 1'
#
loop_
_entity.id
_entity.type
_entity.pdbx_description
1 polymer ?
#
loop_
_entity_poly.entity_id
_entity_poly.type
_entity_poly.pdbx_seq_one_letter_code
_entity_poly.pdbx_strand_id
1 'polypeptide(L)'
;METVRSEGDVVDDGPLLRGNRQIQCDVLVALAECRNHRKWFASFAEPFLGDSPIEIGSGLGDYAREWIPLVSSFTATDADPVLLLELKKEMARYPEVAVQQVTLPSVDRAEHSCLIAYNVLEHIDDHVGALRSMARLVRRGGYIVLVCPAFPFAMSPVDIATGHVRRYTKRSMRAALAGAGLEEVAVRYANSVGLLCYYAFTSLLKKTPAEGGTMKFYDRLVVPVVRFLERIIVRPPFGQSVLAIARVTGDGGDQAGDAEAAEPGGAAGPAGTAMPGGTAMPGGTAGAF
;
A
#
# COMPACT_ATOMS: atom_id res chain seq x y z
N MET A 1 46.21 19.84 -1.36
CA MET A 1 45.01 20.48 -0.75
C MET A 1 43.86 19.56 -1.07
N GLU A 2 43.72 18.54 -0.21
CA GLU A 2 42.76 17.45 -0.35
C GLU A 2 41.42 17.91 0.21
N THR A 3 40.40 17.94 -0.63
CA THR A 3 39.01 18.15 -0.20
C THR A 3 38.45 16.86 0.37
N VAL A 4 38.32 16.84 1.68
CA VAL A 4 37.61 15.83 2.44
C VAL A 4 36.15 15.82 1.98
N ARG A 5 35.69 14.69 1.39
CA ARG A 5 34.28 14.37 1.20
C ARG A 5 33.74 14.06 2.58
N SER A 6 32.81 14.88 3.07
CA SER A 6 31.99 14.58 4.23
C SER A 6 31.10 13.36 3.90
N GLU A 7 31.34 12.25 4.61
CA GLU A 7 30.39 11.16 4.70
C GLU A 7 29.09 11.75 5.28
N GLY A 8 28.03 11.76 4.46
CA GLY A 8 26.72 12.19 4.89
C GLY A 8 26.21 11.23 5.96
N ASP A 9 25.78 11.79 7.07
CA ASP A 9 25.10 11.09 8.15
C ASP A 9 24.01 10.21 7.57
N VAL A 10 24.18 8.90 7.71
CA VAL A 10 23.13 7.89 7.51
C VAL A 10 22.13 8.14 8.62
N VAL A 11 21.08 8.87 8.34
CA VAL A 11 19.93 8.95 9.23
C VAL A 11 19.37 7.53 9.30
N ASP A 12 19.39 6.96 10.49
CA ASP A 12 18.78 5.65 10.78
C ASP A 12 17.27 5.76 10.45
N ASP A 13 16.95 5.38 9.23
CA ASP A 13 15.58 5.31 8.76
C ASP A 13 14.93 4.13 9.46
N GLY A 14 14.16 4.39 10.49
CA GLY A 14 13.45 3.39 11.29
C GLY A 14 12.73 2.33 10.42
N PRO A 15 12.27 1.21 10.98
CA PRO A 15 11.94 -0.04 10.29
C PRO A 15 10.80 0.01 9.26
N LEU A 16 10.30 1.19 8.89
CA LEU A 16 9.05 1.38 8.14
C LEU A 16 9.21 1.71 6.66
N LEU A 17 10.38 2.17 6.22
CA LEU A 17 10.57 2.55 4.82
C LEU A 17 11.61 1.66 4.14
N ARG A 18 11.13 0.75 3.31
CA ARG A 18 11.98 -0.05 2.43
C ARG A 18 12.34 0.73 1.18
N GLY A 19 13.53 0.46 0.65
CA GLY A 19 13.99 1.05 -0.60
C GLY A 19 14.85 2.30 -0.41
N ASN A 20 15.26 2.89 -1.53
CA ASN A 20 16.08 4.08 -1.58
C ASN A 20 15.18 5.31 -1.66
N ARG A 21 15.18 6.15 -0.61
CA ARG A 21 14.36 7.38 -0.53
C ARG A 21 14.61 8.31 -1.71
N GLN A 22 15.88 8.50 -2.14
CA GLN A 22 16.19 9.37 -3.27
C GLN A 22 15.50 8.89 -4.56
N ILE A 23 15.56 7.58 -4.83
CA ILE A 23 14.91 6.99 -6.01
C ILE A 23 13.38 7.14 -5.91
N GLN A 24 12.80 6.95 -4.72
CA GLN A 24 11.37 7.17 -4.49
C GLN A 24 10.97 8.62 -4.77
N CYS A 25 11.73 9.59 -4.26
CA CYS A 25 11.50 11.03 -4.52
C CYS A 25 11.63 11.35 -6.01
N ASP A 26 12.65 10.84 -6.70
CA ASP A 26 12.85 11.07 -8.14
C ASP A 26 11.68 10.53 -8.97
N VAL A 27 11.15 9.35 -8.60
CA VAL A 27 9.96 8.76 -9.22
C VAL A 27 8.71 9.62 -8.94
N LEU A 28 8.51 10.08 -7.70
CA LEU A 28 7.38 10.95 -7.36
C LEU A 28 7.42 12.26 -8.14
N VAL A 29 8.59 12.92 -8.22
CA VAL A 29 8.76 14.16 -8.99
C VAL A 29 8.49 13.93 -10.48
N ALA A 30 8.97 12.83 -11.05
CA ALA A 30 8.71 12.49 -12.44
C ALA A 30 7.21 12.22 -12.71
N LEU A 31 6.51 11.55 -11.78
CA LEU A 31 5.08 11.31 -11.88
C LEU A 31 4.25 12.59 -11.70
N ALA A 32 4.71 13.53 -10.87
CA ALA A 32 4.04 14.82 -10.66
C ALA A 32 3.89 15.62 -11.97
N GLU A 33 4.81 15.45 -12.92
CA GLU A 33 4.75 16.09 -14.24
C GLU A 33 3.74 15.43 -15.20
N CYS A 34 3.28 14.19 -14.89
CA CYS A 34 2.37 13.40 -15.73
C CYS A 34 0.89 13.75 -15.45
N ARG A 35 0.46 14.92 -15.89
CA ARG A 35 -0.88 15.48 -15.59
C ARG A 35 -2.04 14.65 -16.14
N ASN A 36 -1.92 14.12 -17.37
CA ASN A 36 -2.99 13.32 -17.98
C ASN A 36 -3.16 11.98 -17.27
N HIS A 37 -2.04 11.33 -16.92
CA HIS A 37 -2.04 10.11 -16.14
C HIS A 37 -2.66 10.34 -14.76
N ARG A 38 -2.21 11.38 -14.03
CA ARG A 38 -2.75 11.74 -12.73
C ARG A 38 -4.26 11.96 -12.77
N LYS A 39 -4.76 12.81 -13.67
CA LYS A 39 -6.20 13.05 -13.83
C LYS A 39 -6.99 11.80 -14.20
N TRP A 40 -6.40 10.95 -15.04
CA TRP A 40 -7.04 9.69 -15.38
C TRP A 40 -7.17 8.76 -14.17
N PHE A 41 -6.09 8.57 -13.43
CA PHE A 41 -6.08 7.70 -12.25
C PHE A 41 -6.91 8.30 -11.10
N ALA A 42 -6.86 9.61 -10.89
CA ALA A 42 -7.71 10.28 -9.92
C ALA A 42 -9.20 10.02 -10.19
N SER A 43 -9.61 10.01 -11.47
CA SER A 43 -10.99 9.74 -11.85
C SER A 43 -11.53 8.35 -11.45
N PHE A 44 -10.68 7.42 -11.07
CA PHE A 44 -11.13 6.12 -10.58
C PHE A 44 -11.74 6.19 -9.17
N ALA A 45 -11.27 7.11 -8.34
CA ALA A 45 -11.78 7.30 -6.98
C ALA A 45 -12.96 8.29 -6.91
N GLU A 46 -13.08 9.21 -7.88
CA GLU A 46 -14.11 10.27 -7.86
C GLU A 46 -15.53 9.79 -7.53
N PRO A 47 -16.06 8.68 -8.10
CA PRO A 47 -17.42 8.23 -7.80
C PRO A 47 -17.61 7.71 -6.36
N PHE A 48 -16.53 7.51 -5.61
CA PHE A 48 -16.53 6.82 -4.31
C PHE A 48 -16.10 7.72 -3.16
N LEU A 49 -15.64 8.95 -3.43
CA LEU A 49 -15.04 9.86 -2.44
C LEU A 49 -15.95 10.12 -1.23
N GLY A 50 -17.23 10.38 -1.49
CA GLY A 50 -18.14 10.86 -0.45
C GLY A 50 -17.77 12.27 0.02
N ASP A 51 -17.93 12.55 1.31
CA ASP A 51 -17.81 13.88 1.91
C ASP A 51 -16.45 14.14 2.62
N SER A 52 -15.82 13.09 3.15
CA SER A 52 -14.62 13.17 4.01
C SER A 52 -13.63 12.02 3.74
N PRO A 53 -13.06 11.92 2.53
CA PRO A 53 -12.12 10.84 2.23
C PRO A 53 -10.76 11.04 2.90
N ILE A 54 -10.01 9.93 3.01
CA ILE A 54 -8.62 9.87 3.44
C ILE A 54 -7.75 9.26 2.33
N GLU A 55 -6.58 9.83 2.09
CA GLU A 55 -5.55 9.26 1.23
C GLU A 55 -4.39 8.73 2.08
N ILE A 56 -4.03 7.49 1.87
CA ILE A 56 -2.84 6.86 2.47
C ILE A 56 -1.69 6.94 1.50
N GLY A 57 -0.53 7.47 1.96
CA GLY A 57 0.65 7.64 1.12
C GLY A 57 0.47 8.76 0.11
N SER A 58 0.08 9.95 0.56
CA SER A 58 -0.15 11.11 -0.31
C SER A 58 1.13 11.66 -0.96
N GLY A 59 2.32 11.30 -0.44
CA GLY A 59 3.58 11.79 -0.96
C GLY A 59 3.65 13.32 -0.98
N LEU A 60 3.75 13.89 -2.18
CA LEU A 60 3.73 15.35 -2.39
C LEU A 60 2.32 15.94 -2.59
N GLY A 61 1.27 15.13 -2.38
CA GLY A 61 -0.12 15.57 -2.48
C GLY A 61 -0.63 15.75 -3.92
N ASP A 62 -0.02 15.09 -4.89
CA ASP A 62 -0.35 15.27 -6.29
C ASP A 62 -1.76 14.78 -6.63
N TYR A 63 -2.16 13.62 -6.11
CA TYR A 63 -3.52 13.11 -6.28
C TYR A 63 -4.51 13.86 -5.38
N ALA A 64 -4.15 14.18 -4.13
CA ALA A 64 -4.97 14.97 -3.22
C ALA A 64 -5.53 16.23 -3.88
N ARG A 65 -4.69 16.96 -4.63
CA ARG A 65 -5.08 18.19 -5.35
C ARG A 65 -6.18 17.97 -6.38
N GLU A 66 -6.33 16.78 -6.95
CA GLU A 66 -7.41 16.47 -7.89
C GLU A 66 -8.74 16.22 -7.16
N TRP A 67 -8.71 15.75 -5.90
CA TRP A 67 -9.90 15.36 -5.13
C TRP A 67 -10.39 16.44 -4.16
N ILE A 68 -9.49 17.25 -3.60
CA ILE A 68 -9.84 18.32 -2.64
C ILE A 68 -10.99 19.18 -3.13
N PRO A 69 -11.04 19.67 -4.40
CA PRO A 69 -12.14 20.50 -4.87
C PRO A 69 -13.51 19.80 -4.98
N LEU A 70 -13.55 18.48 -4.79
CA LEU A 70 -14.75 17.65 -4.97
C LEU A 70 -15.42 17.26 -3.66
N VAL A 71 -14.82 17.61 -2.50
CA VAL A 71 -15.22 17.09 -1.18
C VAL A 71 -15.31 18.23 -0.15
N SER A 72 -16.00 17.98 0.96
CA SER A 72 -16.17 18.97 2.03
C SER A 72 -14.97 19.03 2.97
N SER A 73 -14.29 17.91 3.16
CA SER A 73 -13.05 17.79 3.93
C SER A 73 -12.20 16.68 3.34
N PHE A 74 -10.88 16.75 3.56
CA PHE A 74 -9.94 15.76 3.06
C PHE A 74 -8.86 15.48 4.10
N THR A 75 -8.44 14.23 4.23
CA THR A 75 -7.29 13.86 5.07
C THR A 75 -6.19 13.31 4.19
N ALA A 76 -5.06 14.01 4.13
CA ALA A 76 -3.86 13.57 3.43
C ALA A 76 -2.88 12.96 4.43
N THR A 77 -2.29 11.80 4.12
CA THR A 77 -1.38 11.12 5.05
C THR A 77 -0.14 10.60 4.37
N ASP A 78 0.95 10.53 5.13
CA ASP A 78 2.14 9.79 4.72
C ASP A 78 2.79 9.13 5.94
N ALA A 79 3.48 8.02 5.73
CA ALA A 79 4.23 7.34 6.79
C ALA A 79 5.64 7.96 6.96
N ASP A 80 6.24 8.47 5.87
CA ASP A 80 7.56 9.11 5.90
C ASP A 80 7.48 10.52 6.54
N PRO A 81 8.18 10.76 7.66
CA PRO A 81 8.15 12.06 8.31
C PRO A 81 8.72 13.20 7.45
N VAL A 82 9.63 12.91 6.52
CA VAL A 82 10.19 13.92 5.60
C VAL A 82 9.17 14.30 4.54
N LEU A 83 8.53 13.32 3.90
CA LEU A 83 7.43 13.57 2.95
C LEU A 83 6.26 14.26 3.64
N LEU A 84 5.95 13.87 4.88
CA LEU A 84 4.89 14.49 5.67
C LEU A 84 5.12 15.99 5.91
N LEU A 85 6.38 16.41 6.12
CA LEU A 85 6.72 17.83 6.25
C LEU A 85 6.47 18.61 4.95
N GLU A 86 6.85 18.05 3.81
CA GLU A 86 6.58 18.66 2.50
C GLU A 86 5.08 18.67 2.19
N LEU A 87 4.39 17.56 2.48
CA LEU A 87 2.94 17.46 2.34
C LEU A 87 2.21 18.55 3.15
N LYS A 88 2.62 18.78 4.40
CA LYS A 88 2.06 19.86 5.25
C LYS A 88 2.24 21.25 4.62
N LYS A 89 3.41 21.53 4.04
CA LYS A 89 3.66 22.80 3.34
C LYS A 89 2.75 22.97 2.11
N GLU A 90 2.65 21.90 1.32
CA GLU A 90 1.84 21.89 0.11
C GLU A 90 0.34 22.00 0.39
N MET A 91 -0.13 21.37 1.46
CA MET A 91 -1.55 21.38 1.85
C MET A 91 -1.96 22.60 2.67
N ALA A 92 -1.03 23.40 3.18
CA ALA A 92 -1.34 24.59 4.00
C ALA A 92 -2.26 25.63 3.33
N ARG A 93 -2.35 25.60 1.99
CA ARG A 93 -3.24 26.46 1.20
C ARG A 93 -4.70 26.00 1.16
N TYR A 94 -4.99 24.80 1.67
CA TYR A 94 -6.31 24.18 1.66
C TYR A 94 -6.81 24.02 3.11
N PRO A 95 -7.63 24.94 3.64
CA PRO A 95 -8.06 24.92 5.04
C PRO A 95 -8.94 23.71 5.38
N GLU A 96 -9.56 23.09 4.36
CA GLU A 96 -10.37 21.87 4.48
C GLU A 96 -9.54 20.58 4.59
N VAL A 97 -8.21 20.66 4.50
CA VAL A 97 -7.32 19.50 4.49
C VAL A 97 -6.64 19.32 5.83
N ALA A 98 -6.84 18.15 6.44
CA ALA A 98 -6.04 17.67 7.57
C ALA A 98 -4.83 16.87 7.05
N VAL A 99 -3.66 17.06 7.65
CA VAL A 99 -2.45 16.29 7.33
C VAL A 99 -2.01 15.50 8.55
N GLN A 100 -1.94 14.19 8.44
CA GLN A 100 -1.64 13.27 9.54
C GLN A 100 -0.57 12.25 9.14
N GLN A 101 0.20 11.78 10.12
CA GLN A 101 1.08 10.63 9.92
C GLN A 101 0.29 9.35 10.18
N VAL A 102 0.25 8.46 9.19
CA VAL A 102 -0.40 7.14 9.32
C VAL A 102 0.56 6.07 8.81
N THR A 103 0.82 5.10 9.68
CA THR A 103 1.62 3.91 9.37
C THR A 103 0.74 2.68 9.42
N LEU A 104 0.83 1.82 8.42
CA LEU A 104 0.05 0.59 8.33
C LEU A 104 0.94 -0.66 8.48
N PRO A 105 0.44 -1.72 9.18
CA PRO A 105 -0.85 -1.84 9.84
C PRO A 105 -0.97 -0.94 11.09
N SER A 106 -2.17 -0.42 11.38
CA SER A 106 -2.50 0.41 12.53
C SER A 106 -3.70 -0.15 13.27
N VAL A 107 -3.86 0.23 14.54
CA VAL A 107 -5.05 -0.05 15.35
C VAL A 107 -6.04 1.12 15.37
N ASP A 108 -5.72 2.23 14.72
CA ASP A 108 -6.55 3.42 14.69
C ASP A 108 -7.90 3.14 14.02
N ARG A 109 -8.90 3.88 14.47
CA ARG A 109 -10.26 3.90 13.91
C ARG A 109 -10.65 5.32 13.53
N ALA A 110 -11.40 5.44 12.45
CA ALA A 110 -11.97 6.70 11.99
C ALA A 110 -13.26 6.41 11.20
N GLU A 111 -13.92 7.47 10.74
CA GLU A 111 -15.21 7.39 10.04
C GLU A 111 -15.14 8.08 8.66
N HIS A 112 -14.03 7.90 7.94
CA HIS A 112 -13.89 8.46 6.61
C HIS A 112 -14.89 7.86 5.63
N SER A 113 -15.34 8.66 4.66
CA SER A 113 -16.29 8.21 3.62
C SER A 113 -15.66 7.25 2.62
N CYS A 114 -14.38 7.44 2.33
CA CYS A 114 -13.59 6.65 1.41
C CYS A 114 -12.12 6.66 1.85
N LEU A 115 -11.42 5.57 1.60
CA LEU A 115 -9.97 5.52 1.69
C LEU A 115 -9.38 5.26 0.31
N ILE A 116 -8.37 6.04 -0.05
CA ILE A 116 -7.66 5.92 -1.31
C ILE A 116 -6.19 5.57 -0.99
N ALA A 117 -5.65 4.54 -1.64
CA ALA A 117 -4.24 4.19 -1.49
C ALA A 117 -3.67 3.77 -2.86
N TYR A 118 -2.85 4.63 -3.45
CA TYR A 118 -2.23 4.41 -4.75
C TYR A 118 -0.74 4.16 -4.58
N ASN A 119 -0.28 3.01 -5.04
CA ASN A 119 1.10 2.54 -4.92
C ASN A 119 1.62 2.56 -3.46
N VAL A 120 0.84 1.95 -2.57
CA VAL A 120 1.15 1.83 -1.13
C VAL A 120 1.23 0.37 -0.71
N LEU A 121 0.24 -0.44 -1.07
CA LEU A 121 0.04 -1.79 -0.54
C LEU A 121 1.18 -2.75 -0.93
N GLU A 122 1.85 -2.50 -2.04
CA GLU A 122 3.02 -3.26 -2.51
C GLU A 122 4.26 -3.11 -1.65
N HIS A 123 4.32 -2.09 -0.81
CA HIS A 123 5.43 -1.84 0.12
C HIS A 123 5.27 -2.56 1.46
N ILE A 124 4.05 -3.03 1.79
CA ILE A 124 3.70 -3.56 3.11
C ILE A 124 3.75 -5.08 3.11
N ASP A 125 4.54 -5.69 4.00
CA ASP A 125 4.64 -7.15 4.09
C ASP A 125 3.33 -7.79 4.50
N ASP A 126 2.71 -7.34 5.59
CA ASP A 126 1.37 -7.76 5.99
C ASP A 126 0.30 -6.91 5.30
N HIS A 127 0.16 -7.14 4.00
CA HIS A 127 -0.80 -6.39 3.19
C HIS A 127 -2.27 -6.70 3.55
N VAL A 128 -2.55 -7.86 4.10
CA VAL A 128 -3.90 -8.22 4.55
C VAL A 128 -4.23 -7.52 5.86
N GLY A 129 -3.28 -7.47 6.81
CA GLY A 129 -3.38 -6.66 8.02
C GLY A 129 -3.51 -5.17 7.73
N ALA A 130 -2.76 -4.66 6.74
CA ALA A 130 -2.90 -3.29 6.27
C ALA A 130 -4.31 -3.01 5.71
N LEU A 131 -4.88 -3.91 4.90
CA LEU A 131 -6.26 -3.79 4.40
C LEU A 131 -7.29 -3.81 5.51
N ARG A 132 -7.11 -4.64 6.56
CA ARG A 132 -7.97 -4.62 7.76
C ARG A 132 -7.85 -3.28 8.50
N SER A 133 -6.64 -2.72 8.59
CA SER A 133 -6.42 -1.41 9.19
C SER A 133 -7.09 -0.31 8.36
N MET A 134 -6.97 -0.35 7.05
CA MET A 134 -7.67 0.56 6.14
C MET A 134 -9.19 0.49 6.33
N ALA A 135 -9.74 -0.72 6.51
CA ALA A 135 -11.17 -0.90 6.75
C ALA A 135 -11.64 -0.22 8.04
N ARG A 136 -10.81 -0.20 9.10
CA ARG A 136 -11.12 0.48 10.35
C ARG A 136 -11.11 2.00 10.26
N LEU A 137 -10.46 2.57 9.27
CA LEU A 137 -10.44 4.01 9.01
C LEU A 137 -11.66 4.49 8.21
N VAL A 138 -12.47 3.57 7.68
CA VAL A 138 -13.60 3.90 6.82
C VAL A 138 -14.90 3.49 7.50
N ARG A 139 -15.89 4.38 7.46
CA ARG A 139 -17.23 4.09 7.99
C ARG A 139 -17.90 2.93 7.25
N ARG A 140 -18.78 2.24 7.93
CA ARG A 140 -19.58 1.17 7.32
C ARG A 140 -20.32 1.68 6.08
N GLY A 141 -20.25 0.93 4.99
CA GLY A 141 -20.81 1.32 3.70
C GLY A 141 -19.92 2.23 2.85
N GLY A 142 -18.80 2.71 3.41
CA GLY A 142 -17.78 3.47 2.68
C GLY A 142 -16.90 2.58 1.80
N TYR A 143 -16.00 3.19 1.06
CA TYR A 143 -15.22 2.52 0.02
C TYR A 143 -13.71 2.58 0.28
N ILE A 144 -13.00 1.59 -0.23
CA ILE A 144 -11.54 1.56 -0.33
C ILE A 144 -11.19 1.46 -1.81
N VAL A 145 -10.41 2.41 -2.31
CA VAL A 145 -9.96 2.47 -3.71
C VAL A 145 -8.45 2.29 -3.75
N LEU A 146 -7.99 1.22 -4.38
CA LEU A 146 -6.59 0.83 -4.43
C LEU A 146 -6.10 0.82 -5.88
N VAL A 147 -4.87 1.33 -6.08
CA VAL A 147 -4.12 1.13 -7.31
C VAL A 147 -2.76 0.56 -6.92
N CYS A 148 -2.43 -0.61 -7.46
CA CYS A 148 -1.16 -1.28 -7.20
C CYS A 148 -0.52 -1.74 -8.52
N PRO A 149 0.82 -1.88 -8.60
CA PRO A 149 1.50 -2.37 -9.79
C PRO A 149 1.07 -3.81 -10.10
N ALA A 150 0.82 -4.04 -11.40
CA ALA A 150 0.35 -5.33 -11.89
C ALA A 150 1.50 -6.26 -12.29
N PHE A 151 1.20 -7.55 -12.21
CA PHE A 151 1.96 -8.70 -12.68
C PHE A 151 3.34 -8.91 -12.04
N PRO A 152 3.52 -9.98 -11.24
CA PRO A 152 4.79 -10.35 -10.63
C PRO A 152 5.95 -10.50 -11.64
N PHE A 153 5.67 -10.97 -12.87
CA PHE A 153 6.70 -11.11 -13.91
C PHE A 153 7.29 -9.77 -14.37
N ALA A 154 6.59 -8.66 -14.14
CA ALA A 154 7.04 -7.32 -14.49
C ALA A 154 7.81 -6.63 -13.34
N MET A 155 8.11 -7.36 -12.25
CA MET A 155 8.99 -6.87 -11.18
C MET A 155 10.34 -6.48 -11.77
N SER A 156 10.80 -5.27 -11.48
CA SER A 156 12.00 -4.69 -12.05
C SER A 156 12.99 -4.23 -10.97
N PRO A 157 14.24 -3.92 -11.33
CA PRO A 157 15.18 -3.29 -10.40
C PRO A 157 14.67 -1.97 -9.80
N VAL A 158 13.83 -1.23 -10.54
CA VAL A 158 13.21 0.01 -10.04
C VAL A 158 12.22 -0.29 -8.92
N ASP A 159 11.39 -1.33 -9.07
CA ASP A 159 10.47 -1.75 -8.02
C ASP A 159 11.21 -2.10 -6.73
N ILE A 160 12.30 -2.88 -6.85
CA ILE A 160 13.12 -3.26 -5.70
C ILE A 160 13.76 -2.04 -5.06
N ALA A 161 14.31 -1.14 -5.88
CA ALA A 161 14.94 0.08 -5.40
C ALA A 161 13.96 1.03 -4.72
N THR A 162 12.69 1.04 -5.14
CA THR A 162 11.61 1.81 -4.49
C THR A 162 10.98 1.08 -3.32
N GLY A 163 11.40 -0.16 -3.01
CA GLY A 163 10.94 -0.91 -1.85
C GLY A 163 9.68 -1.76 -2.08
N HIS A 164 9.33 -2.05 -3.34
CA HIS A 164 8.24 -2.98 -3.62
C HIS A 164 8.63 -4.41 -3.22
N VAL A 165 7.79 -5.07 -2.47
CA VAL A 165 7.95 -6.47 -2.09
C VAL A 165 7.05 -7.39 -2.94
N ARG A 166 6.12 -6.83 -3.69
CA ARG A 166 5.19 -7.56 -4.56
C ARG A 166 4.59 -6.73 -5.67
N ARG A 167 4.01 -7.42 -6.64
CA ARG A 167 3.07 -6.90 -7.62
C ARG A 167 1.82 -7.76 -7.64
N TYR A 168 0.70 -7.22 -8.05
CA TYR A 168 -0.60 -7.86 -7.95
C TYR A 168 -1.11 -8.40 -9.29
N THR A 169 -1.88 -9.47 -9.21
CA THR A 169 -2.84 -9.88 -10.25
C THR A 169 -4.25 -9.63 -9.73
N LYS A 170 -5.26 -9.64 -10.61
CA LYS A 170 -6.65 -9.60 -10.15
C LYS A 170 -6.97 -10.71 -9.16
N ARG A 171 -6.39 -11.91 -9.35
CA ARG A 171 -6.60 -13.05 -8.44
C ARG A 171 -5.99 -12.79 -7.06
N SER A 172 -4.74 -12.34 -6.99
CA SER A 172 -4.07 -12.08 -5.71
C SER A 172 -4.68 -10.88 -4.98
N MET A 173 -5.13 -9.85 -5.70
CA MET A 173 -5.85 -8.72 -5.11
C MET A 173 -7.19 -9.16 -4.51
N ARG A 174 -7.98 -9.96 -5.23
CA ARG A 174 -9.22 -10.54 -4.72
C ARG A 174 -9.01 -11.37 -3.46
N ALA A 175 -7.96 -12.20 -3.46
CA ALA A 175 -7.62 -12.99 -2.28
C ALA A 175 -7.25 -12.11 -1.08
N ALA A 176 -6.53 -10.99 -1.30
CA ALA A 176 -6.17 -10.06 -0.24
C ALA A 176 -7.41 -9.32 0.31
N LEU A 177 -8.31 -8.83 -0.56
CA LEU A 177 -9.57 -8.21 -0.15
C LEU A 177 -10.45 -9.17 0.67
N ALA A 178 -10.62 -10.41 0.18
CA ALA A 178 -11.39 -11.44 0.88
C ALA A 178 -10.74 -11.78 2.24
N GLY A 179 -9.41 -11.92 2.30
CA GLY A 179 -8.67 -12.15 3.55
C GLY A 179 -8.80 -11.01 4.56
N ALA A 180 -9.10 -9.80 4.10
CA ALA A 180 -9.37 -8.65 4.94
C ALA A 180 -10.85 -8.46 5.30
N GLY A 181 -11.76 -9.32 4.79
CA GLY A 181 -13.21 -9.20 5.03
C GLY A 181 -13.88 -8.07 4.27
N LEU A 182 -13.26 -7.62 3.16
CA LEU A 182 -13.78 -6.55 2.32
C LEU A 182 -14.62 -7.09 1.17
N GLU A 183 -15.75 -6.46 0.90
CA GLU A 183 -16.61 -6.78 -0.24
C GLU A 183 -16.03 -6.23 -1.54
N GLU A 184 -15.74 -7.10 -2.53
CA GLU A 184 -15.29 -6.69 -3.84
C GLU A 184 -16.41 -5.97 -4.60
N VAL A 185 -16.19 -4.72 -4.98
CA VAL A 185 -17.05 -3.98 -5.92
C VAL A 185 -16.52 -4.11 -7.34
N ALA A 186 -15.21 -3.94 -7.52
CA ALA A 186 -14.55 -4.12 -8.80
C ALA A 186 -13.06 -4.43 -8.64
N VAL A 187 -12.53 -5.36 -9.44
CA VAL A 187 -11.09 -5.57 -9.61
C VAL A 187 -10.78 -5.69 -11.09
N ARG A 188 -10.01 -4.74 -11.63
CA ARG A 188 -9.67 -4.67 -13.05
C ARG A 188 -8.24 -4.20 -13.28
N TYR A 189 -7.72 -4.41 -14.47
CA TYR A 189 -6.47 -3.80 -14.91
C TYR A 189 -6.71 -2.40 -15.49
N ALA A 190 -5.70 -1.56 -15.43
CA ALA A 190 -5.67 -0.23 -16.02
C ALA A 190 -4.30 0.04 -16.65
N ASN A 191 -4.27 0.90 -17.65
CA ASN A 191 -3.07 1.31 -18.38
C ASN A 191 -2.39 0.15 -19.11
N SER A 192 -3.10 -0.44 -20.07
CA SER A 192 -2.62 -1.60 -20.83
C SER A 192 -1.36 -1.32 -21.65
N VAL A 193 -1.30 -0.17 -22.34
CA VAL A 193 -0.11 0.24 -23.10
C VAL A 193 1.04 0.59 -22.16
N GLY A 194 0.74 1.14 -20.98
CA GLY A 194 1.75 1.44 -19.96
C GLY A 194 2.53 0.21 -19.53
N LEU A 195 1.88 -0.96 -19.41
CA LEU A 195 2.58 -2.21 -19.11
C LEU A 195 3.62 -2.55 -20.18
N LEU A 196 3.24 -2.44 -21.45
CA LEU A 196 4.13 -2.75 -22.57
C LEU A 196 5.32 -1.79 -22.61
N CYS A 197 5.06 -0.49 -22.45
CA CYS A 197 6.10 0.53 -22.38
C CYS A 197 7.02 0.30 -21.17
N TYR A 198 6.46 0.11 -19.99
CA TYR A 198 7.23 -0.13 -18.77
C TYR A 198 8.15 -1.35 -18.92
N TYR A 199 7.60 -2.48 -19.37
CA TYR A 199 8.37 -3.70 -19.55
C TYR A 199 9.48 -3.54 -20.60
N ALA A 200 9.18 -2.86 -21.72
CA ALA A 200 10.18 -2.57 -22.74
C ALA A 200 11.33 -1.71 -22.19
N PHE A 201 11.02 -0.63 -21.46
CA PHE A 201 12.05 0.25 -20.89
C PHE A 201 12.87 -0.42 -19.79
N THR A 202 12.22 -1.09 -18.85
CA THR A 202 12.92 -1.65 -17.68
C THR A 202 13.62 -2.97 -17.97
N SER A 203 13.01 -3.85 -18.77
CA SER A 203 13.51 -5.22 -19.01
C SER A 203 14.38 -5.31 -20.25
N LEU A 204 14.01 -4.63 -21.36
CA LEU A 204 14.75 -4.70 -22.61
C LEU A 204 15.85 -3.63 -22.69
N LEU A 205 15.53 -2.38 -22.37
CA LEU A 205 16.47 -1.27 -22.49
C LEU A 205 17.28 -1.03 -21.21
N LYS A 206 16.92 -1.67 -20.09
CA LYS A 206 17.54 -1.52 -18.75
C LYS A 206 17.66 -0.06 -18.31
N LYS A 207 16.68 0.78 -18.70
CA LYS A 207 16.61 2.21 -18.38
C LYS A 207 15.46 2.46 -17.41
N THR A 208 15.61 3.49 -16.58
CA THR A 208 14.49 3.96 -15.76
C THR A 208 13.55 4.82 -16.62
N PRO A 209 12.23 4.66 -16.54
CA PRO A 209 11.27 5.48 -17.29
C PRO A 209 11.38 6.99 -16.98
N ALA A 210 11.93 7.34 -15.82
CA ALA A 210 12.10 8.74 -15.38
C ALA A 210 13.18 9.52 -16.16
N GLU A 211 14.03 8.82 -16.92
CA GLU A 211 15.11 9.48 -17.66
C GLU A 211 14.63 10.07 -19.00
N GLY A 212 15.06 11.30 -19.29
CA GLY A 212 15.08 11.84 -20.65
C GLY A 212 13.74 12.31 -21.24
N GLY A 213 12.76 12.75 -20.46
CA GLY A 213 11.51 13.32 -20.99
C GLY A 213 10.54 12.29 -21.60
N THR A 214 10.89 11.01 -21.58
CA THR A 214 10.07 9.91 -22.10
C THR A 214 8.71 9.84 -21.41
N MET A 215 8.64 10.09 -20.11
CA MET A 215 7.39 10.11 -19.35
C MET A 215 6.48 11.25 -19.79
N LYS A 216 7.04 12.45 -20.05
CA LYS A 216 6.24 13.59 -20.56
C LYS A 216 5.66 13.31 -21.94
N PHE A 217 6.44 12.70 -22.83
CA PHE A 217 5.96 12.27 -24.15
C PHE A 217 4.83 11.23 -24.02
N TYR A 218 5.04 10.20 -23.19
CA TYR A 218 4.04 9.17 -22.89
C TYR A 218 2.75 9.80 -22.34
N ASP A 219 2.87 10.66 -21.33
CA ASP A 219 1.73 11.35 -20.70
C ASP A 219 0.94 12.20 -21.69
N ARG A 220 1.64 12.92 -22.57
CA ARG A 220 0.99 13.90 -23.47
C ARG A 220 0.32 13.25 -24.68
N LEU A 221 0.90 12.19 -25.23
CA LEU A 221 0.44 11.59 -26.49
C LEU A 221 -0.21 10.21 -26.28
N VAL A 222 0.36 9.36 -25.43
CA VAL A 222 -0.11 7.97 -25.28
C VAL A 222 -1.26 7.86 -24.28
N VAL A 223 -1.14 8.48 -23.13
CA VAL A 223 -2.16 8.39 -22.06
C VAL A 223 -3.56 8.80 -22.52
N PRO A 224 -3.78 9.92 -23.26
CA PRO A 224 -5.12 10.30 -23.72
C PRO A 224 -5.73 9.24 -24.65
N VAL A 225 -4.93 8.67 -25.53
CA VAL A 225 -5.37 7.62 -26.47
C VAL A 225 -5.73 6.35 -25.70
N VAL A 226 -4.87 5.90 -24.78
CA VAL A 226 -5.11 4.70 -23.97
C VAL A 226 -6.35 4.86 -23.10
N ARG A 227 -6.49 6.01 -22.43
CA ARG A 227 -7.67 6.35 -21.64
C ARG A 227 -8.95 6.28 -22.48
N PHE A 228 -8.93 6.84 -23.71
CA PHE A 228 -10.06 6.78 -24.62
C PHE A 228 -10.38 5.34 -25.04
N LEU A 229 -9.38 4.56 -25.44
CA LEU A 229 -9.55 3.16 -25.83
C LEU A 229 -10.07 2.31 -24.66
N GLU A 230 -9.53 2.45 -23.47
CA GLU A 230 -9.97 1.69 -22.28
C GLU A 230 -11.36 2.10 -21.78
N ARG A 231 -11.84 3.28 -22.16
CA ARG A 231 -13.23 3.71 -21.91
C ARG A 231 -14.22 3.00 -22.83
N ILE A 232 -13.80 2.72 -24.09
CA ILE A 232 -14.65 2.08 -25.11
C ILE A 232 -14.52 0.56 -25.04
N ILE A 233 -13.27 0.05 -24.93
CA ILE A 233 -12.97 -1.37 -24.77
C ILE A 233 -13.14 -1.71 -23.31
N VAL A 234 -14.32 -2.22 -22.96
CA VAL A 234 -14.65 -2.58 -21.60
C VAL A 234 -13.67 -3.60 -21.06
N ARG A 235 -12.79 -3.15 -20.14
CA ARG A 235 -11.93 -3.98 -19.27
C ARG A 235 -10.80 -4.69 -20.01
N PRO A 236 -9.66 -4.04 -20.25
CA PRO A 236 -8.51 -4.71 -20.85
C PRO A 236 -8.09 -5.95 -20.04
N PRO A 237 -7.67 -7.05 -20.70
CA PRO A 237 -7.28 -8.29 -20.01
C PRO A 237 -5.95 -8.15 -19.23
N PHE A 238 -5.20 -7.09 -19.46
CA PHE A 238 -3.94 -6.76 -18.81
C PHE A 238 -3.79 -5.23 -18.65
N GLY A 239 -2.83 -4.79 -17.83
CA GLY A 239 -2.50 -3.37 -17.64
C GLY A 239 -1.33 -3.20 -16.68
N GLN A 240 -0.76 -2.02 -16.62
CA GLN A 240 0.36 -1.70 -15.74
C GLN A 240 -0.05 -1.76 -14.27
N SER A 241 -1.31 -1.47 -13.98
CA SER A 241 -1.85 -1.42 -12.62
C SER A 241 -3.07 -2.32 -12.45
N VAL A 242 -3.25 -2.82 -11.23
CA VAL A 242 -4.51 -3.37 -10.74
C VAL A 242 -5.24 -2.27 -10.00
N LEU A 243 -6.43 -1.92 -10.47
CA LEU A 243 -7.40 -1.10 -9.75
C LEU A 243 -8.33 -2.02 -8.98
N ALA A 244 -8.48 -1.80 -7.70
CA ALA A 244 -9.45 -2.49 -6.85
C ALA A 244 -10.34 -1.49 -6.13
N ILE A 245 -11.63 -1.76 -6.10
CA ILE A 245 -12.63 -1.01 -5.37
C ILE A 245 -13.33 -2.01 -4.46
N ALA A 246 -13.29 -1.76 -3.17
CA ALA A 246 -13.92 -2.58 -2.16
C ALA A 246 -14.85 -1.75 -1.28
N ARG A 247 -15.83 -2.39 -0.67
CA ARG A 247 -16.79 -1.77 0.26
C ARG A 247 -16.57 -2.33 1.66
N VAL A 248 -16.65 -1.47 2.65
CA VAL A 248 -16.62 -1.85 4.06
C VAL A 248 -18.04 -2.20 4.50
N THR A 249 -18.32 -3.49 4.75
CA THR A 249 -19.69 -3.98 5.04
C THR A 249 -19.95 -4.31 6.51
N GLY A 250 -18.89 -4.63 7.28
CA GLY A 250 -18.95 -5.00 8.68
C GLY A 250 -18.04 -4.13 9.55
N ASP A 251 -18.05 -4.37 10.84
CA ASP A 251 -17.04 -3.84 11.77
C ASP A 251 -15.72 -4.54 11.49
N GLY A 252 -15.05 -4.10 10.45
CA GLY A 252 -13.87 -4.72 9.83
C GLY A 252 -12.66 -4.85 10.75
N GLY A 253 -12.79 -5.51 11.86
CA GLY A 253 -11.71 -5.72 12.81
C GLY A 253 -12.03 -6.57 14.02
N ASP A 254 -13.29 -6.84 14.35
CA ASP A 254 -13.62 -7.49 15.63
C ASP A 254 -13.50 -9.03 15.60
N GLN A 255 -13.40 -9.67 14.44
CA GLN A 255 -13.30 -11.14 14.39
C GLN A 255 -11.90 -11.72 14.59
N ALA A 256 -10.83 -10.91 14.62
CA ALA A 256 -9.47 -11.41 14.81
C ALA A 256 -8.90 -11.16 16.21
N GLY A 257 -9.58 -10.37 17.05
CA GLY A 257 -9.16 -10.07 18.43
C GLY A 257 -9.62 -11.11 19.45
N ASP A 258 -10.72 -11.82 19.19
CA ASP A 258 -11.33 -12.72 20.17
C ASP A 258 -10.79 -14.16 20.13
N ALA A 259 -9.96 -14.51 19.16
CA ALA A 259 -9.40 -15.87 19.07
C ALA A 259 -8.12 -16.07 19.91
N GLU A 260 -7.48 -15.00 20.39
CA GLU A 260 -6.22 -15.11 21.16
C GLU A 260 -6.39 -14.91 22.68
N ALA A 261 -7.62 -14.65 23.15
CA ALA A 261 -7.93 -14.45 24.58
C ALA A 261 -8.61 -15.63 25.27
N ALA A 262 -8.73 -16.79 24.60
CA ALA A 262 -9.23 -18.00 25.23
C ALA A 262 -8.06 -18.88 25.74
N GLU A 263 -7.44 -18.48 26.82
CA GLU A 263 -6.64 -19.41 27.64
C GLU A 263 -7.57 -20.47 28.26
N PRO A 264 -7.23 -21.78 28.19
CA PRO A 264 -8.01 -22.78 28.86
C PRO A 264 -7.80 -22.68 30.37
N GLY A 265 -8.81 -22.19 31.06
CA GLY A 265 -8.86 -22.10 32.52
C GLY A 265 -8.51 -23.41 33.19
N GLY A 266 -7.58 -23.32 34.12
CA GLY A 266 -7.09 -24.40 34.94
C GLY A 266 -8.21 -25.14 35.70
N ALA A 267 -8.30 -26.47 35.51
CA ALA A 267 -9.03 -27.34 36.35
C ALA A 267 -8.20 -27.68 37.60
N ALA A 268 -8.65 -27.21 38.74
CA ALA A 268 -8.15 -27.61 40.06
C ALA A 268 -8.49 -29.09 40.31
N GLY A 269 -7.49 -29.93 40.50
CA GLY A 269 -7.64 -31.29 41.03
C GLY A 269 -7.38 -31.34 42.55
N PRO A 270 -8.03 -32.23 43.30
CA PRO A 270 -7.92 -32.29 44.76
C PRO A 270 -6.69 -33.07 45.22
N ALA A 271 -6.23 -32.70 46.40
CA ALA A 271 -5.16 -33.26 47.19
C ALA A 271 -5.44 -34.71 47.64
N GLY A 272 -4.36 -35.50 47.82
CA GLY A 272 -4.47 -36.75 48.55
C GLY A 272 -3.26 -37.67 48.55
N THR A 273 -2.41 -37.51 49.58
CA THR A 273 -1.73 -38.52 50.40
C THR A 273 -0.59 -39.42 49.91
N ALA A 274 0.55 -39.21 50.54
CA ALA A 274 1.49 -40.18 51.20
C ALA A 274 2.35 -41.16 50.42
N MET A 275 3.63 -40.97 50.64
CA MET A 275 4.83 -41.84 50.56
C MET A 275 4.64 -43.26 51.23
N PRO A 276 5.58 -44.25 51.19
CA PRO A 276 6.99 -44.17 50.80
C PRO A 276 7.58 -45.41 50.12
N GLY A 277 8.84 -45.32 49.67
CA GLY A 277 9.83 -46.39 49.86
C GLY A 277 10.38 -47.03 48.60
N GLY A 278 11.70 -46.96 48.40
CA GLY A 278 12.48 -48.11 48.05
C GLY A 278 13.36 -48.10 46.78
N THR A 279 14.57 -47.61 46.93
CA THR A 279 15.86 -48.27 46.54
C THR A 279 16.18 -48.62 45.08
N ALA A 280 17.35 -48.14 44.70
CA ALA A 280 18.46 -48.79 44.01
C ALA A 280 18.58 -48.72 42.47
N MET A 281 19.61 -48.06 42.08
CA MET A 281 20.45 -48.11 40.85
C MET A 281 21.02 -49.55 40.64
N PRO A 282 21.74 -49.93 39.59
CA PRO A 282 22.33 -49.13 38.52
C PRO A 282 22.43 -49.82 37.11
N GLY A 283 22.92 -49.10 36.16
CA GLY A 283 23.87 -49.64 35.19
C GLY A 283 23.49 -49.71 33.72
N GLY A 284 24.27 -49.08 32.87
CA GLY A 284 24.74 -49.74 31.66
C GLY A 284 24.49 -49.06 30.29
N THR A 285 25.46 -48.25 29.91
CA THR A 285 26.19 -48.24 28.62
C THR A 285 25.47 -48.21 27.27
N ALA A 286 25.77 -47.16 26.51
CA ALA A 286 26.42 -47.10 25.20
C ALA A 286 25.74 -47.58 23.92
N GLY A 287 25.88 -46.75 22.87
CA GLY A 287 25.97 -47.11 21.46
C GLY A 287 25.01 -46.38 20.55
N ALA A 288 25.43 -45.30 19.96
CA ALA A 288 25.83 -45.09 18.58
C ALA A 288 24.94 -45.75 17.50
N PHE A 289 24.25 -44.89 16.77
CA PHE A 289 24.40 -44.67 15.32
C PHE A 289 23.59 -43.40 14.98
#